data_e1d60fb91c2c7e0b640e76ddd5e67228
#
_entry.id   e1d60fb91c2c7e0b640e76ddd5e67228
#
_cell.length_a   1.000
_cell.length_b   1.000
_cell.length_c   1.000
_cell.angle_alpha   90.00
_cell.angle_beta   90.00
_cell.angle_gamma   90.00
#
_symmetry.space_group_name_H-M   'P 1'
#
loop_
_entity.id
_entity.type
_entity.pdbx_description
1 polymer ?
#
loop_
_entity_poly.entity_id
_entity_poly.type
_entity_poly.pdbx_seq_one_letter_code
_entity_poly.pdbx_strand_id
1 'polypeptide(L)'
;MTTSGIHPRGARPFEVGSADYRIIPADTPPSDVVMSHISVNFDRTGFQEDLNVAFPLERLRELHKDGVVGSIGDFHYSFMGASPIMAFEPKARELAASMKQEHVDAVLLTPV
;
A
#
# COMPACT_ATOMS: atom_id res chain seq x y z
N MET A 1 -1.70 -0.51 4.36
CA MET A 1 -2.31 -0.76 3.03
C MET A 1 -2.79 0.57 2.46
N THR A 2 -2.60 0.81 1.17
CA THR A 2 -2.94 2.08 0.50
C THR A 2 -3.71 1.85 -0.80
N THR A 3 -4.42 2.87 -1.29
CA THR A 3 -5.06 2.87 -2.62
C THR A 3 -4.36 3.82 -3.61
N SER A 4 -3.13 4.23 -3.29
CA SER A 4 -2.36 5.19 -4.09
C SER A 4 -1.75 4.63 -5.39
N GLY A 5 -1.95 3.35 -5.70
CA GLY A 5 -1.43 2.74 -6.94
C GLY A 5 0.09 2.68 -6.99
N ILE A 6 0.75 2.46 -5.85
CA ILE A 6 2.20 2.33 -5.75
C ILE A 6 2.64 0.87 -5.83
N HIS A 7 3.87 0.64 -6.23
CA HIS A 7 4.46 -0.70 -6.31
C HIS A 7 6.00 -0.63 -6.30
N PRO A 8 6.70 -1.73 -6.00
CA PRO A 8 8.16 -1.78 -6.16
C PRO A 8 8.57 -1.54 -7.62
N ARG A 9 9.72 -0.90 -7.82
CA ARG A 9 10.33 -0.76 -9.16
C ARG A 9 10.54 -2.13 -9.79
N GLY A 10 10.13 -2.28 -11.05
CA GLY A 10 10.19 -3.56 -11.77
C GLY A 10 8.99 -4.47 -11.57
N ALA A 11 8.11 -4.21 -10.60
CA ALA A 11 6.82 -4.89 -10.51
C ALA A 11 5.86 -4.40 -11.62
N ARG A 12 4.86 -5.21 -11.92
CA ARG A 12 3.84 -4.85 -12.92
C ARG A 12 3.11 -3.56 -12.49
N PRO A 13 3.08 -2.51 -13.32
CA PRO A 13 2.33 -1.30 -13.01
C PRO A 13 0.83 -1.56 -12.96
N PHE A 14 0.09 -0.61 -12.38
CA PHE A 14 -1.37 -0.61 -12.46
C PHE A 14 -1.83 -0.08 -13.82
N GLU A 15 -2.95 -0.61 -14.27
CA GLU A 15 -3.62 -0.25 -15.53
C GLU A 15 -5.06 0.17 -15.24
N VAL A 16 -5.75 0.71 -16.24
CA VAL A 16 -7.17 1.04 -16.14
C VAL A 16 -7.95 -0.21 -15.76
N GLY A 17 -8.78 -0.10 -14.70
CA GLY A 17 -9.59 -1.22 -14.22
C GLY A 17 -8.85 -2.28 -13.41
N SER A 18 -7.57 -2.05 -13.06
CA SER A 18 -6.85 -2.98 -12.16
C SER A 18 -7.60 -3.15 -10.84
N ALA A 19 -8.01 -4.36 -10.52
CA ALA A 19 -8.70 -4.72 -9.28
C ALA A 19 -7.84 -5.60 -8.36
N ASP A 20 -6.66 -5.96 -8.80
CA ASP A 20 -5.64 -6.69 -8.05
C ASP A 20 -4.77 -5.73 -7.19
N TYR A 21 -4.00 -6.28 -6.27
CA TYR A 21 -3.06 -5.52 -5.46
C TYR A 21 -1.60 -5.77 -5.87
N ARG A 22 -0.72 -4.90 -5.40
CA ARG A 22 0.74 -5.12 -5.43
C ARG A 22 1.26 -5.28 -4.03
N ILE A 23 2.19 -6.20 -3.88
CA ILE A 23 2.89 -6.46 -2.61
C ILE A 23 4.12 -5.55 -2.56
N ILE A 24 4.31 -4.90 -1.43
CA ILE A 24 5.47 -4.05 -1.15
C ILE A 24 6.16 -4.65 0.07
N PRO A 25 7.29 -5.33 -0.09
CA PRO A 25 8.09 -5.79 1.03
C PRO A 25 8.49 -4.64 1.96
N ALA A 26 8.48 -4.87 3.26
CA ALA A 26 8.78 -3.84 4.25
C ALA A 26 10.20 -3.26 4.12
N ASP A 27 11.13 -4.01 3.55
CA ASP A 27 12.52 -3.60 3.30
C ASP A 27 12.72 -2.88 1.96
N THR A 28 11.65 -2.67 1.17
CA THR A 28 11.73 -1.92 -0.09
C THR A 28 12.20 -0.49 0.19
N PRO A 29 13.32 -0.03 -0.39
CA PRO A 29 13.78 1.34 -0.21
C PRO A 29 12.75 2.34 -0.76
N PRO A 30 12.53 3.50 -0.13
CA PRO A 30 11.61 4.52 -0.64
C PRO A 30 11.89 4.94 -2.09
N SER A 31 13.15 4.98 -2.51
CA SER A 31 13.58 5.27 -3.89
C SER A 31 13.10 4.23 -4.91
N ASP A 32 12.76 3.03 -4.47
CA ASP A 32 12.31 1.93 -5.31
C ASP A 32 10.79 1.75 -5.28
N VAL A 33 10.06 2.61 -4.59
CA VAL A 33 8.61 2.68 -4.64
C VAL A 33 8.21 3.64 -5.76
N VAL A 34 7.48 3.14 -6.74
CA VAL A 34 6.99 3.90 -7.89
C VAL A 34 5.48 3.98 -7.88
N MET A 35 4.93 5.06 -8.43
CA MET A 35 3.49 5.27 -8.56
C MET A 35 3.04 5.13 -10.01
N SER A 36 2.05 4.27 -10.24
CA SER A 36 1.36 4.12 -11.52
C SER A 36 -0.15 4.41 -11.41
N HIS A 37 -0.53 5.28 -10.48
CA HIS A 37 -1.92 5.71 -10.31
C HIS A 37 -2.42 6.39 -11.58
N ILE A 38 -3.56 5.95 -12.12
CA ILE A 38 -4.06 6.39 -13.43
C ILE A 38 -4.99 7.61 -13.37
N SER A 39 -5.50 7.99 -12.19
CA SER A 39 -6.38 9.14 -12.06
C SER A 39 -5.63 10.44 -12.41
N VAL A 40 -6.22 11.24 -13.29
CA VAL A 40 -5.71 12.55 -13.65
C VAL A 40 -5.94 13.60 -12.56
N ASN A 41 -6.86 13.33 -11.65
CA ASN A 41 -7.20 14.21 -10.53
C ASN A 41 -6.36 13.96 -9.27
N PHE A 42 -5.48 12.95 -9.31
CA PHE A 42 -4.61 12.63 -8.19
C PHE A 42 -3.39 13.55 -8.18
N ASP A 43 -3.29 14.40 -7.15
CA ASP A 43 -2.10 15.23 -6.93
C ASP A 43 -0.94 14.37 -6.44
N ARG A 44 0.11 14.27 -7.25
CA ARG A 44 1.31 13.49 -6.96
C ARG A 44 2.40 14.27 -6.25
N THR A 45 2.22 15.56 -6.05
CA THR A 45 3.25 16.45 -5.48
C THR A 45 3.64 15.99 -4.08
N GLY A 46 2.67 15.76 -3.20
CA GLY A 46 2.95 15.28 -1.84
C GLY A 46 3.68 13.93 -1.82
N PHE A 47 3.30 13.00 -2.69
CA PHE A 47 3.99 11.71 -2.81
C PHE A 47 5.45 11.87 -3.27
N GLN A 48 5.72 12.80 -4.18
CA GLN A 48 7.07 13.05 -4.69
C GLN A 48 7.97 13.69 -3.63
N GLU A 49 7.39 14.48 -2.75
CA GLU A 49 8.11 15.13 -1.65
C GLU A 49 8.31 14.18 -0.45
N ASP A 50 7.28 13.44 -0.07
CA ASP A 50 7.32 12.50 1.05
C ASP A 50 6.41 11.29 0.79
N LEU A 51 7.02 10.11 0.65
CA LEU A 51 6.29 8.85 0.46
C LEU A 51 5.30 8.58 1.61
N ASN A 52 5.58 9.05 2.82
CA ASN A 52 4.74 8.82 3.99
C ASN A 52 3.33 9.43 3.86
N VAL A 53 3.12 10.40 2.98
CA VAL A 53 1.79 10.96 2.67
C VAL A 53 0.84 9.89 2.13
N ALA A 54 1.34 8.97 1.31
CA ALA A 54 0.55 7.91 0.69
C ALA A 54 0.83 6.52 1.29
N PHE A 55 2.01 6.34 1.89
CA PHE A 55 2.49 5.07 2.42
C PHE A 55 3.35 5.27 3.66
N PRO A 56 2.75 5.49 4.86
CA PRO A 56 3.42 5.96 6.07
C PRO A 56 4.20 4.84 6.80
N LEU A 57 5.02 4.08 6.09
CA LEU A 57 5.77 2.96 6.67
C LEU A 57 6.85 3.45 7.66
N GLU A 58 7.51 4.57 7.37
CA GLU A 58 8.52 5.11 8.29
C GLU A 58 7.88 5.63 9.57
N ARG A 59 6.69 6.23 9.48
CA ARG A 59 5.93 6.65 10.68
C ARG A 59 5.54 5.45 11.53
N LEU A 60 5.17 4.32 10.92
CA LEU A 60 4.91 3.07 11.66
C LEU A 60 6.17 2.53 12.33
N ARG A 61 7.32 2.63 11.69
CA ARG A 61 8.61 2.22 12.28
C ARG A 61 8.98 3.06 13.50
N GLU A 62 8.71 4.36 13.44
CA GLU A 62 8.90 5.24 14.61
C GLU A 62 7.98 4.83 15.77
N LEU A 63 6.70 4.59 15.50
CA LEU A 63 5.74 4.12 16.50
C LEU A 63 6.13 2.76 17.07
N HIS A 64 6.70 1.87 16.26
CA HIS A 64 7.23 0.60 16.75
C HIS A 64 8.44 0.81 17.67
N LYS A 65 9.38 1.69 17.30
CA LYS A 65 10.53 2.04 18.12
C LYS A 65 10.11 2.65 19.46
N ASP A 66 9.04 3.43 19.47
CA ASP A 66 8.48 4.07 20.66
C ASP A 66 7.59 3.11 21.50
N GLY A 67 7.43 1.87 21.08
CA GLY A 67 6.66 0.85 21.80
C GLY A 67 5.13 0.99 21.66
N VAL A 68 4.63 1.85 20.78
CA VAL A 68 3.20 2.04 20.52
C VAL A 68 2.66 0.90 19.64
N VAL A 69 3.46 0.47 18.65
CA VAL A 69 3.16 -0.67 17.76
C VAL A 69 4.10 -1.82 18.13
N GLY A 70 3.55 -3.00 18.39
CA GLY A 70 4.31 -4.16 18.84
C GLY A 70 5.24 -4.72 17.76
N SER A 71 4.76 -4.81 16.52
CA SER A 71 5.55 -5.25 15.37
C SER A 71 4.96 -4.68 14.08
N ILE A 72 5.74 -4.75 13.00
CA ILE A 72 5.33 -4.36 11.65
C ILE A 72 5.41 -5.60 10.76
N GLY A 73 4.36 -5.85 9.96
CA GLY A 73 4.35 -6.98 9.04
C GLY A 73 5.42 -6.84 7.95
N ASP A 74 5.89 -7.98 7.45
CA ASP A 74 6.92 -8.04 6.40
C ASP A 74 6.42 -7.59 5.04
N PHE A 75 5.10 -7.60 4.83
CA PHE A 75 4.47 -7.24 3.56
C PHE A 75 3.39 -6.18 3.75
N HIS A 76 3.39 -5.24 2.82
CA HIS A 76 2.38 -4.19 2.70
C HIS A 76 1.74 -4.26 1.32
N TYR A 77 0.57 -3.62 1.16
CA TYR A 77 -0.25 -3.83 -0.02
C TYR A 77 -0.78 -2.52 -0.57
N SER A 78 -0.80 -2.43 -1.90
CA SER A 78 -1.32 -1.28 -2.62
C SER A 78 -2.35 -1.71 -3.66
N PHE A 79 -3.46 -0.99 -3.71
CA PHE A 79 -4.49 -1.08 -4.75
C PHE A 79 -4.49 0.18 -5.62
N MET A 80 -5.23 0.12 -6.73
CA MET A 80 -5.51 1.26 -7.59
C MET A 80 -6.85 1.90 -7.20
N GLY A 81 -6.82 3.02 -6.47
CA GLY A 81 -8.02 3.67 -5.93
C GLY A 81 -9.03 4.18 -6.96
N ALA A 82 -8.60 4.35 -8.22
CA ALA A 82 -9.49 4.78 -9.30
C ALA A 82 -10.33 3.64 -9.92
N SER A 83 -10.19 2.41 -9.44
CA SER A 83 -10.98 1.26 -9.90
C SER A 83 -12.30 1.14 -9.12
N PRO A 84 -13.36 0.55 -9.69
CA PRO A 84 -14.63 0.35 -8.99
C PRO A 84 -14.46 -0.49 -7.72
N ILE A 85 -14.98 0.00 -6.60
CA ILE A 85 -14.83 -0.64 -5.26
C ILE A 85 -15.29 -2.11 -5.28
N MET A 86 -16.40 -2.42 -5.92
CA MET A 86 -16.92 -3.79 -5.98
C MET A 86 -15.98 -4.77 -6.69
N ALA A 87 -15.11 -4.28 -7.56
CA ALA A 87 -14.12 -5.12 -8.23
C ALA A 87 -12.99 -5.59 -7.29
N PHE A 88 -12.77 -4.90 -6.17
CA PHE A 88 -11.74 -5.26 -5.19
C PHE A 88 -12.15 -6.43 -4.29
N GLU A 89 -13.45 -6.69 -4.11
CA GLU A 89 -13.93 -7.61 -3.08
C GLU A 89 -13.28 -9.00 -3.11
N PRO A 90 -13.15 -9.70 -4.27
CA PRO A 90 -12.52 -11.01 -4.31
C PRO A 90 -11.06 -10.98 -3.83
N LYS A 91 -10.31 -9.97 -4.27
CA LYS A 91 -8.89 -9.79 -3.90
C LYS A 91 -8.71 -9.32 -2.46
N ALA A 92 -9.61 -8.48 -1.96
CA ALA A 92 -9.61 -8.06 -0.56
C ALA A 92 -9.87 -9.24 0.38
N ARG A 93 -10.78 -10.17 0.02
CA ARG A 93 -11.03 -11.40 0.79
C ARG A 93 -9.83 -12.33 0.80
N GLU A 94 -9.20 -12.55 -0.35
CA GLU A 94 -7.97 -13.33 -0.49
C GLU A 94 -6.87 -12.74 0.41
N LEU A 95 -6.65 -11.43 0.32
CA LEU A 95 -5.66 -10.72 1.11
C LEU A 95 -5.94 -10.79 2.62
N ALA A 96 -7.19 -10.62 3.03
CA ALA A 96 -7.58 -10.72 4.44
C ALA A 96 -7.31 -12.13 5.01
N ALA A 97 -7.50 -13.18 4.21
CA ALA A 97 -7.17 -14.54 4.61
C ALA A 97 -5.66 -14.72 4.79
N SER A 98 -4.85 -14.18 3.88
CA SER A 98 -3.39 -14.18 3.96
C SER A 98 -2.89 -13.46 5.21
N MET A 99 -3.38 -12.25 5.46
CA MET A 99 -3.02 -11.47 6.66
C MET A 99 -3.35 -12.19 7.97
N LYS A 100 -4.48 -12.93 8.02
CA LYS A 100 -4.80 -13.75 9.20
C LYS A 100 -3.81 -14.89 9.40
N GLN A 101 -3.36 -15.54 8.33
CA GLN A 101 -2.33 -16.57 8.40
C GLN A 101 -0.98 -16.01 8.86
N GLU A 102 -0.69 -14.76 8.52
CA GLU A 102 0.49 -14.02 8.94
C GLU A 102 0.36 -13.41 10.36
N HIS A 103 -0.73 -13.71 11.07
CA HIS A 103 -1.02 -13.19 12.42
C HIS A 103 -1.05 -11.66 12.51
N VAL A 104 -1.58 -10.99 11.48
CA VAL A 104 -1.78 -9.54 11.49
C VAL A 104 -2.99 -9.21 12.36
N ASP A 105 -2.79 -8.40 13.41
CA ASP A 105 -3.84 -7.98 14.34
C ASP A 105 -4.56 -6.70 13.90
N ALA A 106 -3.86 -5.82 13.19
CA ALA A 106 -4.41 -4.54 12.75
C ALA A 106 -3.88 -4.13 11.37
N VAL A 107 -4.69 -3.43 10.60
CA VAL A 107 -4.33 -2.89 9.29
C VAL A 107 -4.61 -1.40 9.24
N LEU A 108 -3.57 -0.59 9.00
CA LEU A 108 -3.73 0.81 8.69
C LEU A 108 -4.12 0.97 7.21
N LEU A 109 -5.25 1.62 6.95
CA LEU A 109 -5.74 1.95 5.62
C LEU A 109 -5.48 3.42 5.32
N THR A 110 -4.73 3.69 4.24
CA THR A 110 -4.48 5.04 3.75
C THR A 110 -5.17 5.21 2.39
N PRO A 111 -6.40 5.71 2.38
CA PRO A 111 -7.13 5.94 1.14
C PRO A 111 -6.59 7.17 0.40
N VAL A 112 -6.65 7.09 -0.90
CA VAL A 112 -6.28 8.19 -1.81
C VAL A 112 -7.37 8.39 -2.86
#